data_acd30eedc11d1f33baf5586aa0536cc8
#
_entry.id   acd30eedc11d1f33baf5586aa0536cc8
#
_cell.length_a   1.000
_cell.length_b   1.000
_cell.length_c   1.000
_cell.angle_alpha   90.00
_cell.angle_beta   90.00
_cell.angle_gamma   90.00
#
_symmetry.space_group_name_H-M   'P 1'
#
loop_
_entity.id
_entity.type
_entity.pdbx_description
1 polymer ?
#
loop_
_entity_poly.entity_id
_entity_poly.type
_entity_poly.pdbx_seq_one_letter_code
_entity_poly.pdbx_strand_id
1 'polypeptide(L)'
;MKSSNKQVLVVGDRVLIRPDSGENKSPAGLYLPPSVLEKQEVRGGMVVEVGPGIPLGSPEDPFEEPWKDKSTEVKYIPPQAEIGDYALFLSKASIEIRIEEKDYLIVPQSGILILIRDDILAG
;
A
#
# COMPACT_ATOMS: atom_id res chain seq x y z
N MET A 1 9.64 -2.99 -6.85
CA MET A 1 10.68 -3.61 -6.02
C MET A 1 11.37 -4.70 -6.82
N LYS A 2 12.66 -4.69 -6.80
CA LYS A 2 13.42 -5.76 -7.45
C LYS A 2 13.87 -6.78 -6.41
N SER A 3 13.69 -8.03 -6.75
CA SER A 3 14.10 -9.16 -5.92
C SER A 3 14.85 -10.12 -6.83
N SER A 4 16.15 -10.28 -6.64
CA SER A 4 17.04 -11.00 -7.55
C SER A 4 16.92 -10.47 -8.99
N ASN A 5 16.55 -11.36 -9.93
CA ASN A 5 16.31 -11.01 -11.33
C ASN A 5 14.85 -10.72 -11.62
N LYS A 6 14.02 -10.60 -10.57
CA LYS A 6 12.58 -10.42 -10.73
C LYS A 6 12.15 -9.05 -10.24
N GLN A 7 11.18 -8.48 -10.92
CA GLN A 7 10.52 -7.25 -10.48
C GLN A 7 9.19 -7.61 -9.85
N VAL A 8 8.94 -7.09 -8.65
CA VAL A 8 7.66 -7.27 -7.97
C VAL A 8 6.79 -6.06 -8.26
N LEU A 9 5.63 -6.32 -8.84
CA LEU A 9 4.66 -5.28 -9.19
C LEU A 9 3.38 -5.50 -8.38
N VAL A 10 2.97 -4.50 -7.63
CA VAL A 10 1.71 -4.53 -6.89
C VAL A 10 0.59 -4.10 -7.82
N VAL A 11 -0.54 -4.76 -7.74
CA VAL A 11 -1.67 -4.57 -8.64
C VAL A 11 -2.79 -3.80 -7.96
N GLY A 12 -3.44 -2.90 -8.70
CA GLY A 12 -4.60 -2.16 -8.22
C GLY A 12 -4.25 -1.14 -7.15
N ASP A 13 -5.13 -0.99 -6.17
CA ASP A 13 -4.97 -0.06 -5.05
C ASP A 13 -4.33 -0.70 -3.83
N ARG A 14 -3.62 -1.80 -4.03
CA ARG A 14 -2.95 -2.52 -2.96
C ARG A 14 -1.58 -1.94 -2.68
N VAL A 15 -1.12 -2.21 -1.48
CA VAL A 15 0.16 -1.71 -0.97
C VAL A 15 0.94 -2.88 -0.39
N LEU A 16 2.23 -2.93 -0.68
CA LEU A 16 3.12 -3.93 -0.10
C LEU A 16 3.84 -3.31 1.09
N ILE A 17 3.73 -3.96 2.24
CA ILE A 17 4.23 -3.42 3.51
C ILE A 17 5.21 -4.40 4.13
N ARG A 18 6.34 -3.86 4.60
CA ARG A 18 7.28 -4.61 5.44
C ARG A 18 6.85 -4.41 6.88
N PRO A 19 6.35 -5.48 7.56
CA PRO A 19 5.81 -5.33 8.91
C PRO A 19 6.89 -4.97 9.92
N ASP A 20 6.45 -4.28 10.99
CA ASP A 20 7.30 -4.01 12.13
C ASP A 20 7.66 -5.31 12.86
N SER A 21 8.78 -5.27 13.59
CA SER A 21 9.30 -6.41 14.34
C SER A 21 8.56 -6.69 15.65
N GLY A 22 7.40 -6.09 15.87
CA GLY A 22 6.57 -6.34 17.05
C GLY A 22 6.87 -5.47 18.25
N GLU A 23 7.66 -4.42 18.10
CA GLU A 23 7.90 -3.47 19.17
C GLU A 23 6.69 -2.58 19.38
N ASN A 24 6.48 -2.16 20.64
CA ASN A 24 5.35 -1.32 21.01
C ASN A 24 5.42 0.09 20.41
N LYS A 25 6.61 0.49 19.99
CA LYS A 25 6.83 1.82 19.44
C LYS A 25 7.35 1.69 18.01
N SER A 26 6.64 2.29 17.07
CA SER A 26 7.07 2.29 15.69
C SER A 26 8.23 3.24 15.44
N PRO A 27 9.01 3.07 14.35
CA PRO A 27 10.04 4.02 13.96
C PRO A 27 9.53 5.44 13.77
N ALA A 28 8.23 5.59 13.49
CA ALA A 28 7.59 6.90 13.32
C ALA A 28 7.16 7.53 14.65
N GLY A 29 7.45 6.88 15.79
CA GLY A 29 7.07 7.39 17.10
C GLY A 29 5.62 7.13 17.50
N LEU A 30 4.90 6.35 16.71
CA LEU A 30 3.52 6.00 17.02
C LEU A 30 3.47 4.96 18.13
N TYR A 31 2.73 5.25 19.19
CA TYR A 31 2.53 4.32 20.30
C TYR A 31 1.16 3.68 20.21
N LEU A 32 1.13 2.36 20.28
CA LEU A 32 -0.13 1.60 20.31
C LEU A 32 -0.35 1.07 21.73
N PRO A 33 -1.53 1.31 22.30
CA PRO A 33 -1.83 0.75 23.61
C PRO A 33 -1.73 -0.77 23.63
N PRO A 34 -1.31 -1.38 24.76
CA PRO A 34 -1.20 -2.84 24.84
C PRO A 34 -2.49 -3.58 24.50
N SER A 35 -3.65 -2.99 24.82
CA SER A 35 -4.95 -3.60 24.51
C SER A 35 -5.17 -3.77 23.02
N VAL A 36 -4.68 -2.84 22.20
CA VAL A 36 -4.76 -2.92 20.74
C VAL A 36 -3.84 -4.02 20.23
N LEU A 37 -2.62 -4.10 20.77
CA LEU A 37 -1.63 -5.10 20.37
C LEU A 37 -2.08 -6.52 20.77
N GLU A 38 -2.68 -6.68 21.95
CA GLU A 38 -3.17 -7.99 22.41
C GLU A 38 -4.27 -8.54 21.51
N LYS A 39 -5.15 -7.66 21.05
CA LYS A 39 -6.24 -8.06 20.15
C LYS A 39 -5.78 -8.26 18.72
N GLN A 40 -4.58 -7.81 18.40
CA GLN A 40 -4.03 -7.88 17.05
C GLN A 40 -4.95 -7.29 15.98
N GLU A 41 -5.70 -6.25 16.35
CA GLU A 41 -6.63 -5.59 15.42
C GLU A 41 -5.91 -4.67 14.43
N VAL A 42 -4.79 -4.12 14.87
CA VAL A 42 -4.04 -3.12 14.12
C VAL A 42 -2.58 -3.54 14.05
N ARG A 43 -1.98 -3.35 12.87
CA ARG A 43 -0.56 -3.59 12.64
C ARG A 43 0.06 -2.39 11.94
N GLY A 44 1.37 -2.31 12.01
CA GLY A 44 2.11 -1.23 11.36
C GLY A 44 3.29 -1.76 10.57
N GLY A 45 3.74 -0.96 9.63
CA GLY A 45 4.91 -1.28 8.84
C GLY A 45 5.22 -0.21 7.81
N MET A 46 6.34 -0.39 7.14
CA MET A 46 6.80 0.54 6.12
C MET A 46 6.29 0.13 4.74
N VAL A 47 5.74 1.08 4.01
CA VAL A 47 5.33 0.87 2.62
C VAL A 47 6.58 0.74 1.76
N VAL A 48 6.72 -0.39 1.10
CA VAL A 48 7.88 -0.68 0.23
C VAL A 48 7.52 -0.70 -1.24
N GLU A 49 6.23 -0.86 -1.56
CA GLU A 49 5.75 -0.81 -2.93
C GLU A 49 4.28 -0.46 -2.95
N VAL A 50 3.83 0.20 -4.02
CA VAL A 50 2.41 0.56 -4.19
C VAL A 50 1.95 0.20 -5.59
N GLY A 51 0.68 -0.17 -5.70
CA GLY A 51 0.06 -0.39 -7.00
C GLY A 51 -0.29 0.93 -7.69
N PRO A 52 -0.70 0.87 -8.96
CA PRO A 52 -1.02 2.08 -9.73
C PRO A 52 -2.29 2.77 -9.27
N GLY A 53 -3.16 2.08 -8.55
CA GLY A 53 -4.42 2.64 -8.10
C GLY A 53 -5.63 2.04 -8.79
N ILE A 54 -6.74 2.76 -8.70
CA ILE A 54 -8.01 2.33 -9.28
C ILE A 54 -8.13 2.91 -10.68
N PRO A 55 -8.45 2.08 -11.71
CA PRO A 55 -8.62 2.59 -13.07
C PRO A 55 -9.74 3.62 -13.13
N LEU A 56 -9.49 4.72 -13.84
CA LEU A 56 -10.47 5.75 -14.12
C LEU A 56 -11.16 5.44 -15.44
N GLY A 57 -12.46 5.60 -15.43
CA GLY A 57 -13.27 5.46 -16.62
C GLY A 57 -13.81 4.05 -16.81
N SER A 58 -14.98 4.02 -17.43
CA SER A 58 -15.61 2.77 -17.82
C SER A 58 -15.00 2.33 -19.14
N PRO A 59 -14.50 1.09 -19.26
CA PRO A 59 -14.07 0.58 -20.56
C PRO A 59 -15.22 0.45 -21.55
N GLU A 60 -16.43 0.64 -21.10
CA GLU A 60 -17.63 0.54 -21.91
C GLU A 60 -18.37 1.86 -22.00
N ASP A 61 -17.72 2.89 -22.52
CA ASP A 61 -18.45 4.09 -22.92
C ASP A 61 -19.06 3.81 -24.30
N PRO A 62 -20.39 3.57 -24.40
CA PRO A 62 -21.01 3.25 -25.68
C PRO A 62 -20.99 4.41 -26.67
N PHE A 63 -20.58 5.58 -26.20
CA PHE A 63 -20.47 6.78 -27.03
C PHE A 63 -19.04 7.07 -27.46
N GLU A 64 -18.10 6.20 -27.08
CA GLU A 64 -16.73 6.35 -27.50
C GLU A 64 -16.61 5.98 -28.99
N GLU A 65 -16.22 6.97 -29.78
CA GLU A 65 -16.09 6.79 -31.22
C GLU A 65 -14.91 5.88 -31.53
N PRO A 66 -15.12 4.84 -32.38
CA PRO A 66 -14.07 3.84 -32.61
C PRO A 66 -12.79 4.38 -33.27
N TRP A 67 -12.87 5.55 -33.89
CA TRP A 67 -11.70 6.17 -34.51
C TRP A 67 -10.98 7.12 -33.58
N LYS A 68 -11.55 7.42 -32.43
CA LYS A 68 -10.89 8.22 -31.44
C LYS A 68 -9.69 7.43 -30.96
N ASP A 69 -8.54 8.00 -31.13
CA ASP A 69 -7.31 7.38 -30.72
C ASP A 69 -7.45 6.92 -29.29
N LYS A 70 -7.61 5.63 -29.11
CA LYS A 70 -7.54 5.03 -27.81
C LYS A 70 -6.09 5.09 -27.41
N SER A 71 -5.65 6.27 -27.00
CA SER A 71 -4.38 6.36 -26.32
C SER A 71 -4.45 5.29 -25.24
N THR A 72 -3.58 4.34 -25.33
CA THR A 72 -3.51 3.17 -24.49
C THR A 72 -3.15 3.52 -23.05
N GLU A 73 -3.15 4.81 -22.70
CA GLU A 73 -2.91 5.25 -21.35
C GLU A 73 -4.17 5.11 -20.52
N VAL A 74 -4.22 4.03 -19.76
CA VAL A 74 -5.22 3.86 -18.73
C VAL A 74 -4.88 4.85 -17.62
N LYS A 75 -5.81 5.74 -17.33
CA LYS A 75 -5.66 6.66 -16.22
C LYS A 75 -6.10 5.96 -14.94
N TYR A 76 -5.32 6.17 -13.87
CA TYR A 76 -5.62 5.59 -12.57
C TYR A 76 -5.78 6.70 -11.54
N ILE A 77 -6.63 6.43 -10.53
CA ILE A 77 -6.61 7.20 -9.29
C ILE A 77 -5.54 6.55 -8.43
N PRO A 78 -4.40 7.21 -8.19
CA PRO A 78 -3.33 6.61 -7.41
C PRO A 78 -3.76 6.43 -5.96
N PRO A 79 -3.18 5.44 -5.25
CA PRO A 79 -3.41 5.32 -3.82
C PRO A 79 -2.77 6.50 -3.09
N GLN A 80 -3.26 6.78 -1.89
CA GLN A 80 -2.67 7.83 -1.05
C GLN A 80 -1.29 7.45 -0.53
N ALA A 81 -1.07 6.15 -0.32
CA ALA A 81 0.20 5.66 0.20
C ALA A 81 1.33 5.84 -0.82
N GLU A 82 2.49 6.19 -0.32
CA GLU A 82 3.72 6.30 -1.11
C GLU A 82 4.80 5.43 -0.50
N ILE A 83 5.75 5.02 -1.33
CA ILE A 83 6.91 4.25 -0.87
C ILE A 83 7.66 5.07 0.17
N GLY A 84 7.98 4.44 1.30
CA GLY A 84 8.66 5.10 2.42
C GLY A 84 7.73 5.56 3.52
N ASP A 85 6.42 5.59 3.27
CA ASP A 85 5.45 5.91 4.31
C ASP A 85 5.42 4.82 5.38
N TYR A 86 5.14 5.21 6.61
CA TYR A 86 4.76 4.26 7.65
C TYR A 86 3.24 4.15 7.65
N ALA A 87 2.73 2.93 7.56
CA ALA A 87 1.30 2.68 7.50
C ALA A 87 0.82 1.95 8.75
N LEU A 88 -0.28 2.41 9.30
CA LEU A 88 -1.05 1.69 10.31
C LEU A 88 -2.30 1.16 9.63
N PHE A 89 -2.55 -0.13 9.74
CA PHE A 89 -3.61 -0.79 8.98
C PHE A 89 -4.31 -1.85 9.80
N LEU A 90 -5.51 -2.23 9.33
CA LEU A 90 -6.28 -3.31 9.96
C LEU A 90 -5.61 -4.65 9.67
N SER A 91 -5.30 -5.38 10.74
CA SER A 91 -4.65 -6.68 10.63
C SER A 91 -5.44 -7.66 9.76
N LYS A 92 -6.75 -7.66 9.92
CA LYS A 92 -7.64 -8.56 9.17
C LYS A 92 -7.70 -8.25 7.66
N ALA A 93 -7.29 -7.05 7.27
CA ALA A 93 -7.25 -6.67 5.87
C ALA A 93 -5.93 -7.06 5.19
N SER A 94 -4.96 -7.51 5.96
CA SER A 94 -3.63 -7.84 5.43
C SER A 94 -3.56 -9.32 5.05
N ILE A 95 -2.75 -9.57 4.02
CA ILE A 95 -2.43 -10.93 3.58
C ILE A 95 -0.92 -11.10 3.70
N GLU A 96 -0.51 -12.12 4.45
CA GLU A 96 0.92 -12.41 4.62
C GLU A 96 1.45 -13.12 3.39
N ILE A 97 2.58 -12.63 2.89
CA ILE A 97 3.31 -13.29 1.81
C ILE A 97 4.79 -13.32 2.14
N ARG A 98 5.50 -14.21 1.49
CA ARG A 98 6.94 -14.31 1.64
C ARG A 98 7.58 -14.20 0.25
N ILE A 99 8.48 -13.23 0.13
CA ILE A 99 9.24 -13.02 -1.10
C ILE A 99 10.72 -13.17 -0.76
N GLU A 100 11.36 -14.18 -1.33
CA GLU A 100 12.79 -14.45 -1.11
C GLU A 100 13.19 -14.45 0.36
N GLU A 101 12.47 -15.25 1.15
CA GLU A 101 12.70 -15.46 2.59
C GLU A 101 12.44 -14.24 3.48
N LYS A 102 11.85 -13.19 2.91
CA LYS A 102 11.42 -12.01 3.67
C LYS A 102 9.91 -11.95 3.74
N ASP A 103 9.41 -11.59 4.90
CA ASP A 103 7.97 -11.50 5.15
C ASP A 103 7.45 -10.12 4.78
N TYR A 104 6.35 -10.11 4.06
CA TYR A 104 5.64 -8.88 3.67
C TYR A 104 4.14 -9.06 3.89
N LEU A 105 3.44 -7.94 3.90
CA LEU A 105 1.99 -7.92 3.97
C LEU A 105 1.45 -7.16 2.77
N ILE A 106 0.37 -7.67 2.20
CA ILE A 106 -0.38 -6.96 1.16
C ILE A 106 -1.64 -6.42 1.82
N VAL A 107 -1.87 -5.11 1.68
CA VAL A 107 -3.01 -4.44 2.28
C VAL A 107 -3.69 -3.57 1.22
N PRO A 108 -5.01 -3.68 1.05
CA PRO A 108 -5.70 -2.74 0.18
C PRO A 108 -5.71 -1.35 0.80
N GLN A 109 -5.76 -0.32 -0.02
CA GLN A 109 -5.80 1.07 0.45
C GLN A 109 -6.91 1.28 1.48
N SER A 110 -8.06 0.63 1.29
CA SER A 110 -9.20 0.74 2.20
C SER A 110 -8.93 0.17 3.60
N GLY A 111 -7.91 -0.64 3.76
CA GLY A 111 -7.53 -1.20 5.06
C GLY A 111 -6.52 -0.36 5.83
N ILE A 112 -6.00 0.69 5.21
CA ILE A 112 -5.03 1.58 5.84
C ILE A 112 -5.76 2.66 6.62
N LEU A 113 -5.36 2.85 7.87
CA LEU A 113 -5.98 3.81 8.77
C LEU A 113 -5.24 5.13 8.82
N ILE A 114 -3.92 5.07 8.88
CA ILE A 114 -3.05 6.25 9.01
C ILE A 114 -1.80 6.02 8.19
N LEU A 115 -1.34 7.09 7.55
CA LEU A 115 -0.04 7.13 6.89
C LEU A 115 0.79 8.21 7.56
N ILE A 116 2.02 7.88 7.90
CA ILE A 116 2.97 8.81 8.49
C ILE A 116 4.13 8.98 7.52
N ARG A 117 4.38 10.20 7.14
CA ARG A 117 5.40 10.55 6.14
C ARG A 117 6.29 11.64 6.70
N ASP A 118 7.58 11.54 6.46
CA ASP A 118 8.50 12.57 6.88
C ASP A 118 8.17 13.88 6.15
N ASP A 119 8.08 14.96 6.90
CA ASP A 119 7.84 16.28 6.34
C ASP A 119 9.18 16.96 6.07
N ILE A 120 9.63 16.84 4.85
CA ILE A 120 10.92 17.40 4.42
C ILE A 120 10.88 18.94 4.43
N LEU A 121 9.69 19.52 4.36
CA LEU A 121 9.50 20.97 4.29
C LEU A 121 9.35 21.63 5.66
N ALA A 122 9.11 20.86 6.70
CA ALA A 122 8.97 21.37 8.06
C ALA A 122 10.30 21.56 8.76
N GLY A 123 11.34 21.47 8.04
CA GLY A 123 12.72 21.64 8.38
C GLY A 123 13.27 22.23 9.53
#